data_c66f00dee050c412d096d83b6a91334d
#
_entry.id   c66f00dee050c412d096d83b6a91334d
#
_cell.length_a   1.000
_cell.length_b   1.000
_cell.length_c   1.000
_cell.angle_alpha   90.00
_cell.angle_beta   90.00
_cell.angle_gamma   90.00
#
_symmetry.space_group_name_H-M   'P 1'
#
loop_
_entity.id
_entity.type
_entity.pdbx_description
1 polymer ?
#
loop_
_entity_poly.entity_id
_entity_poly.type
_entity_poly.pdbx_seq_one_letter_code
_entity_poly.pdbx_strand_id
1 'polypeptide(L)'
;MIMGKQGKLKIEKDDDGMTCHIDGETAQAAAVRDAIIRTMRDTGVDGDEVLPVLGEAVIEFLIVIAKACGEDELELIKSFGEGIYTAQVKLKNH
;
A
#
# COMPACT_ATOMS: atom_id res chain seq x y z
N MET A 1 -5.49 13.44 2.73
CA MET A 1 -6.58 13.12 2.82
C MET A 1 -6.88 12.09 3.73
N ILE A 2 -7.73 12.10 4.40
CA ILE A 2 -7.98 11.29 5.41
C ILE A 2 -8.97 10.34 5.11
N MET A 3 -8.76 9.18 5.43
CA MET A 3 -9.64 8.24 5.16
C MET A 3 -10.58 7.97 6.19
N GLY A 4 -10.69 8.65 7.11
CA GLY A 4 -11.58 8.41 8.16
C GLY A 4 -10.96 7.60 9.22
N LYS A 5 -11.69 6.73 9.86
CA LYS A 5 -11.24 6.12 11.04
C LYS A 5 -10.67 4.79 10.87
N GLN A 6 -10.75 4.22 9.68
CA GLN A 6 -10.50 2.81 9.55
C GLN A 6 -9.20 2.48 8.91
N GLY A 7 -8.48 3.44 8.47
CA GLY A 7 -7.16 3.19 7.92
C GLY A 7 -6.49 4.50 7.63
N LYS A 8 -5.16 4.47 7.60
CA LYS A 8 -4.39 5.67 7.39
C LYS A 8 -3.15 5.40 6.61
N LEU A 9 -2.82 6.33 5.74
CA LEU A 9 -1.49 6.45 5.19
C LEU A 9 -0.97 7.79 5.67
N LYS A 10 0.07 7.78 6.47
CA LYS A 10 0.66 9.00 7.00
C LYS A 10 2.04 9.16 6.43
N ILE A 11 2.30 10.32 5.85
CA ILE A 11 3.60 10.63 5.27
C ILE A 11 4.26 11.69 6.14
N GLU A 12 5.44 11.39 6.64
CA GLU A 12 6.21 12.32 7.44
C GLU A 12 7.50 12.65 6.73
N LYS A 13 7.87 13.92 6.74
CA LYS A 13 9.13 14.37 6.16
C LYS A 13 9.93 15.09 7.21
N ASP A 14 11.22 14.80 7.25
CA ASP A 14 12.13 15.52 8.13
C ASP A 14 13.47 15.61 7.42
N ASP A 15 14.51 16.00 8.15
CA ASP A 15 15.83 16.20 7.56
C ASP A 15 16.43 14.92 7.04
N ASP A 16 16.00 13.77 7.57
CA ASP A 16 16.52 12.48 7.16
C ASP A 16 15.76 11.89 5.98
N GLY A 17 14.64 12.48 5.59
CA GLY A 17 13.90 12.00 4.45
C GLY A 17 12.42 11.82 4.73
N MET A 18 11.82 10.89 4.01
CA MET A 18 10.39 10.66 4.04
C MET A 18 10.11 9.30 4.65
N THR A 19 9.11 9.24 5.50
CA THR A 19 8.67 7.98 6.11
C THR A 19 7.17 7.81 5.89
N CYS A 20 6.78 6.63 5.42
CA CYS A 20 5.37 6.30 5.26
C CYS A 20 4.94 5.35 6.35
N HIS A 21 3.89 5.73 7.05
CA HIS A 21 3.28 4.87 8.07
C HIS A 21 1.98 4.32 7.51
N ILE A 22 1.88 3.01 7.46
CA ILE A 22 0.73 2.32 6.90
C ILE A 22 -0.03 1.67 8.05
N ASP A 23 -1.28 2.05 8.20
CA ASP A 23 -2.11 1.53 9.27
C ASP A 23 -3.48 1.24 8.70
N GLY A 24 -3.67 0.04 8.21
CA GLY A 24 -4.92 -0.37 7.61
C GLY A 24 -5.84 -1.04 8.60
N GLU A 25 -7.12 -0.91 8.33
CA GLU A 25 -8.13 -1.55 9.16
C GLU A 25 -8.19 -3.03 8.78
N THR A 26 -8.05 -3.91 9.76
CA THR A 26 -7.85 -5.33 9.52
C THR A 26 -9.02 -5.98 8.80
N ALA A 27 -10.25 -5.63 9.20
CA ALA A 27 -11.42 -6.24 8.57
C ALA A 27 -11.56 -5.81 7.11
N GLN A 28 -11.22 -4.55 6.82
CA GLN A 28 -11.26 -4.08 5.44
C GLN A 28 -10.17 -4.74 4.60
N ALA A 29 -8.98 -4.90 5.18
CA ALA A 29 -7.89 -5.57 4.48
C ALA A 29 -8.27 -7.02 4.15
N ALA A 30 -8.92 -7.71 5.07
CA ALA A 30 -9.36 -9.07 4.83
C ALA A 30 -10.40 -9.13 3.73
N ALA A 31 -11.33 -8.17 3.71
CA ALA A 31 -12.35 -8.14 2.68
C ALA A 31 -11.74 -7.90 1.29
N VAL A 32 -10.76 -7.01 1.20
CA VAL A 32 -10.08 -6.75 -0.06
C VAL A 32 -9.30 -7.96 -0.51
N ARG A 33 -8.60 -8.63 0.43
CA ARG A 33 -7.87 -9.84 0.09
C ARG A 33 -8.80 -10.91 -0.48
N ASP A 34 -9.96 -11.09 0.14
CA ASP A 34 -10.92 -12.09 -0.33
C ASP A 34 -11.47 -11.74 -1.71
N ALA A 35 -11.68 -10.46 -1.97
CA ALA A 35 -12.13 -10.01 -3.29
C ALA A 35 -11.07 -10.28 -4.35
N ILE A 36 -9.81 -10.06 -4.02
CA ILE A 36 -8.70 -10.34 -4.94
C ILE A 36 -8.65 -11.84 -5.25
N ILE A 37 -8.78 -12.68 -4.23
CA ILE A 37 -8.75 -14.12 -4.43
C ILE A 37 -9.89 -14.56 -5.33
N ARG A 38 -11.08 -14.02 -5.13
CA ARG A 38 -12.21 -14.35 -6.00
C ARG A 38 -11.97 -13.92 -7.44
N THR A 39 -11.40 -12.74 -7.62
CA THR A 39 -11.08 -12.25 -8.95
C THR A 39 -10.07 -13.14 -9.65
N MET A 40 -9.04 -13.57 -8.92
CA MET A 40 -8.08 -14.52 -9.48
C MET A 40 -8.75 -15.80 -9.94
N ARG A 41 -9.64 -16.32 -9.11
CA ARG A 41 -10.34 -17.55 -9.44
C ARG A 41 -11.20 -17.37 -10.67
N ASP A 42 -11.93 -16.26 -10.76
CA ASP A 42 -12.88 -16.03 -11.84
C ASP A 42 -12.18 -15.76 -13.15
N THR A 43 -11.02 -15.12 -13.12
CA THR A 43 -10.29 -14.78 -14.35
C THR A 43 -9.25 -15.81 -14.72
N GLY A 44 -8.99 -16.78 -13.85
CA GLY A 44 -7.99 -17.79 -14.12
C GLY A 44 -6.55 -17.29 -14.03
N VAL A 45 -6.34 -16.17 -13.35
CA VAL A 45 -4.99 -15.62 -13.21
C VAL A 45 -4.26 -16.36 -12.11
N ASP A 46 -3.02 -16.76 -12.38
CA ASP A 46 -2.20 -17.41 -11.37
C ASP A 46 -1.68 -16.40 -10.35
N GLY A 47 -1.38 -16.90 -9.16
CA GLY A 47 -0.85 -16.03 -8.11
C GLY A 47 0.40 -15.28 -8.51
N ASP A 48 1.26 -15.93 -9.29
CA ASP A 48 2.49 -15.30 -9.75
C ASP A 48 2.21 -14.11 -10.66
N GLU A 49 1.10 -14.14 -11.39
CA GLU A 49 0.73 -13.05 -12.28
C GLU A 49 0.02 -11.92 -11.55
N VAL A 50 -0.69 -12.25 -10.48
CA VAL A 50 -1.43 -11.25 -9.74
C VAL A 50 -0.50 -10.26 -9.05
N LEU A 51 0.60 -10.74 -8.48
CA LEU A 51 1.50 -9.87 -7.73
C LEU A 51 2.09 -8.73 -8.57
N PRO A 52 2.61 -8.99 -9.77
CA PRO A 52 3.08 -7.87 -10.60
C PRO A 52 1.98 -6.88 -10.96
N VAL A 53 0.78 -7.37 -11.23
CA VAL A 53 -0.34 -6.48 -11.58
C VAL A 53 -0.72 -5.61 -10.39
N LEU A 54 -0.78 -6.21 -9.20
CA LEU A 54 -1.06 -5.44 -7.99
C LEU A 54 0.02 -4.42 -7.72
N GLY A 55 1.28 -4.81 -7.91
CA GLY A 55 2.39 -3.88 -7.71
C GLY A 55 2.30 -2.69 -8.63
N GLU A 56 1.96 -2.94 -9.89
CA GLU A 56 1.83 -1.85 -10.84
C GLU A 56 0.68 -0.92 -10.46
N ALA A 57 -0.44 -1.49 -10.02
CA ALA A 57 -1.56 -0.66 -9.58
C ALA A 57 -1.20 0.19 -8.37
N VAL A 58 -0.45 -0.38 -7.43
CA VAL A 58 -0.02 0.38 -6.25
C VAL A 58 0.89 1.53 -6.67
N ILE A 59 1.80 1.28 -7.60
CA ILE A 59 2.69 2.33 -8.10
C ILE A 59 1.88 3.46 -8.73
N GLU A 60 0.87 3.13 -9.52
CA GLU A 60 0.04 4.16 -10.14
C GLU A 60 -0.70 4.98 -9.09
N PHE A 61 -1.22 4.33 -8.05
CA PHE A 61 -1.84 5.07 -6.96
C PHE A 61 -0.85 6.01 -6.28
N LEU A 62 0.36 5.53 -6.03
CA LEU A 62 1.37 6.36 -5.38
C LEU A 62 1.75 7.57 -6.22
N ILE A 63 1.81 7.40 -7.54
CA ILE A 63 2.09 8.52 -8.42
C ILE A 63 0.99 9.58 -8.31
N VAL A 64 -0.26 9.14 -8.29
CA VAL A 64 -1.39 10.07 -8.15
C VAL A 64 -1.31 10.80 -6.81
N ILE A 65 -1.03 10.07 -5.75
CA ILE A 65 -0.93 10.65 -4.42
C ILE A 65 0.23 11.66 -4.35
N ALA A 66 1.37 11.30 -4.92
CA ALA A 66 2.53 12.19 -4.92
C ALA A 66 2.20 13.51 -5.63
N LYS A 67 1.55 13.41 -6.78
CA LYS A 67 1.17 14.62 -7.51
C LYS A 67 0.18 15.47 -6.72
N ALA A 68 -0.79 14.83 -6.08
CA ALA A 68 -1.77 15.57 -5.29
C ALA A 68 -1.16 16.25 -4.08
N CYS A 69 -0.11 15.66 -3.51
CA CYS A 69 0.53 16.20 -2.31
C CYS A 69 1.76 17.03 -2.61
N GLY A 70 2.19 17.10 -3.85
CA GLY A 70 3.39 17.85 -4.20
C GLY A 70 4.67 17.17 -3.78
N GLU A 71 4.68 15.82 -3.73
CA GLU A 71 5.85 15.08 -3.32
C GLU A 71 6.56 14.45 -4.50
N ASP A 72 7.81 14.07 -4.30
CA ASP A 72 8.57 13.38 -5.32
C ASP A 72 8.06 11.94 -5.46
N GLU A 73 7.78 11.53 -6.69
CA GLU A 73 7.18 10.23 -6.94
C GLU A 73 8.09 9.08 -6.53
N LEU A 74 9.37 9.17 -6.91
CA LEU A 74 10.29 8.08 -6.60
C LEU A 74 10.53 7.96 -5.11
N GLU A 75 10.63 9.08 -4.43
CA GLU A 75 10.83 9.07 -2.99
C GLU A 75 9.63 8.47 -2.28
N LEU A 76 8.43 8.80 -2.74
CA LEU A 76 7.23 8.26 -2.12
C LEU A 76 7.13 6.75 -2.35
N ILE A 77 7.45 6.28 -3.55
CA ILE A 77 7.41 4.85 -3.84
C ILE A 77 8.40 4.10 -2.94
N LYS A 78 9.60 4.64 -2.79
CA LYS A 78 10.60 4.02 -1.94
C LYS A 78 10.15 3.97 -0.49
N SER A 79 9.62 5.08 0.01
CA SER A 79 9.17 5.15 1.39
C SER A 79 8.01 4.21 1.65
N PHE A 80 7.11 4.08 0.68
CA PHE A 80 5.99 3.17 0.82
C PHE A 80 6.48 1.72 0.92
N GLY A 81 7.47 1.36 0.11
CA GLY A 81 8.05 0.02 0.19
C GLY A 81 8.64 -0.26 1.56
N GLU A 82 9.33 0.72 2.14
CA GLU A 82 9.87 0.57 3.49
C GLU A 82 8.76 0.45 4.51
N GLY A 83 7.66 1.19 4.31
CA GLY A 83 6.51 1.08 5.19
C GLY A 83 5.86 -0.29 5.14
N ILE A 84 5.80 -0.89 3.94
CA ILE A 84 5.28 -2.25 3.80
C ILE A 84 6.14 -3.23 4.61
N TYR A 85 7.46 -3.10 4.51
CA TYR A 85 8.34 -3.98 5.25
C TYR A 85 8.11 -3.86 6.76
N THR A 86 7.98 -2.63 7.25
CA THR A 86 7.74 -2.40 8.67
C THR A 86 6.42 -3.00 9.12
N ALA A 87 5.37 -2.83 8.30
CA ALA A 87 4.06 -3.38 8.62
C ALA A 87 4.11 -4.90 8.67
N GLN A 88 4.89 -5.51 7.76
CA GLN A 88 5.01 -6.96 7.71
C GLN A 88 5.69 -7.50 8.98
N VAL A 89 6.70 -6.80 9.47
CA VAL A 89 7.36 -7.20 10.70
C VAL A 89 6.38 -7.14 11.87
N LYS A 90 5.57 -6.09 11.92
CA LYS A 90 4.55 -5.98 12.96
C LYS A 90 3.57 -7.14 12.92
N LEU A 91 3.12 -7.52 11.74
CA LEU A 91 2.19 -8.62 11.60
C LEU A 91 2.78 -9.92 12.08
N LYS A 92 4.06 -10.15 11.81
CA LYS A 92 4.70 -11.38 12.23
C LYS A 92 4.84 -11.49 13.73
N ASN A 93 4.93 -10.37 14.41
CA ASN A 93 5.10 -10.37 15.84
C ASN A 93 3.80 -10.36 16.60
N HIS A 94 2.72 -10.51 15.92
CA HIS A 94 1.42 -10.42 16.55
C HIS A 94 0.97 -11.73 17.19
#